data_5848c097caf25f110f9eb6c4632f8f95
#
_entry.id   5848c097caf25f110f9eb6c4632f8f95
#
_cell.length_a   1.000
_cell.length_b   1.000
_cell.length_c   1.000
_cell.angle_alpha   90.00
_cell.angle_beta   90.00
_cell.angle_gamma   90.00
#
_symmetry.space_group_name_H-M   'P 1'
#
loop_
_entity.id
_entity.type
_entity.pdbx_description
1 polymer ?
#
loop_
_entity_poly.entity_id
_entity_poly.type
_entity_poly.pdbx_seq_one_letter_code
_entity_poly.pdbx_strand_id
1 'polypeptide(L)'
;MKHLRIFLIGLFLSLPCTAAFAQAIQSFTFVNITGQATTVVRTGNGVLHTVCLNKPTATETIAMYDGSAATGTLIGTITIPASPQPACMLYDVAYGTSLTIVTATASSDITVSYR
;
A
#
# COMPACT_ATOMS: atom_id res chain seq x y z
N MET A 1 11.98 63.41 -48.52
CA MET A 1 11.63 62.02 -48.39
C MET A 1 12.24 61.48 -47.12
N LYS A 2 11.44 61.28 -46.03
CA LYS A 2 11.92 60.81 -44.74
C LYS A 2 11.43 59.38 -44.52
N HIS A 3 12.35 58.44 -44.51
CA HIS A 3 12.08 57.04 -44.23
C HIS A 3 11.84 56.85 -42.76
N LEU A 4 10.59 56.58 -42.38
CA LEU A 4 10.21 56.20 -41.04
C LEU A 4 10.49 54.69 -40.86
N ARG A 5 11.52 54.32 -40.11
CA ARG A 5 11.81 52.94 -39.71
C ARG A 5 11.06 52.63 -38.44
N ILE A 6 10.00 51.82 -38.56
CA ILE A 6 9.28 51.28 -37.41
C ILE A 6 10.09 50.09 -36.88
N PHE A 7 10.65 50.27 -35.67
CA PHE A 7 11.28 49.19 -34.91
C PHE A 7 10.18 48.43 -34.17
N LEU A 8 9.89 47.19 -34.64
CA LEU A 8 8.97 46.28 -33.96
C LEU A 8 9.76 45.56 -32.84
N ILE A 9 9.61 46.01 -31.60
CA ILE A 9 10.18 45.35 -30.44
C ILE A 9 9.25 44.19 -30.10
N GLY A 10 9.65 42.97 -30.48
CA GLY A 10 8.95 41.74 -30.09
C GLY A 10 9.20 41.46 -28.60
N LEU A 11 8.16 41.68 -27.80
CA LEU A 11 8.17 41.33 -26.40
C LEU A 11 7.98 39.81 -26.28
N PHE A 12 9.08 39.05 -26.16
CA PHE A 12 9.06 37.65 -25.81
C PHE A 12 8.63 37.52 -24.35
N LEU A 13 7.38 37.21 -24.13
CA LEU A 13 6.86 36.82 -22.81
C LEU A 13 7.29 35.37 -22.55
N SER A 14 8.45 35.15 -21.94
CA SER A 14 8.85 33.85 -21.43
C SER A 14 8.03 33.54 -20.20
N LEU A 15 6.96 32.71 -20.36
CA LEU A 15 6.28 32.09 -19.23
C LEU A 15 7.22 31.03 -18.61
N PRO A 16 7.61 31.16 -17.36
CA PRO A 16 8.26 30.04 -16.67
C PRO A 16 7.22 28.95 -16.45
N CYS A 17 7.33 27.85 -17.19
CA CYS A 17 6.59 26.64 -16.93
C CYS A 17 7.17 25.98 -15.67
N THR A 18 6.79 26.47 -14.50
CA THR A 18 7.02 25.78 -13.24
C THR A 18 5.99 24.67 -13.14
N ALA A 19 6.26 23.53 -13.77
CA ALA A 19 5.56 22.29 -13.46
C ALA A 19 5.95 21.91 -12.03
N ALA A 20 5.16 22.39 -11.07
CA ALA A 20 5.20 21.88 -9.70
C ALA A 20 4.66 20.45 -9.75
N PHE A 21 5.54 19.47 -9.84
CA PHE A 21 5.21 18.08 -9.54
C PHE A 21 4.96 18.01 -8.03
N ALA A 22 3.71 18.27 -7.63
CA ALA A 22 3.24 17.87 -6.33
C ALA A 22 3.26 16.33 -6.31
N GLN A 23 4.34 15.73 -5.83
CA GLN A 23 4.36 14.33 -5.47
C GLN A 23 3.36 14.18 -4.33
N ALA A 24 2.20 13.60 -4.64
CA ALA A 24 1.27 13.16 -3.61
C ALA A 24 2.03 12.17 -2.74
N ILE A 25 2.33 12.55 -1.50
CA ILE A 25 2.88 11.64 -0.50
C ILE A 25 1.78 10.61 -0.26
N GLN A 26 1.94 9.43 -0.84
CA GLN A 26 1.04 8.33 -0.61
C GLN A 26 1.33 7.79 0.79
N SER A 27 0.55 8.23 1.77
CA SER A 27 0.66 7.72 3.13
C SER A 27 0.03 6.32 3.18
N PHE A 28 0.71 5.41 3.87
CA PHE A 28 0.17 4.10 4.22
C PHE A 28 -0.57 4.19 5.56
N THR A 29 -1.67 3.48 5.66
CA THR A 29 -2.37 3.20 6.90
C THR A 29 -1.92 1.83 7.41
N PHE A 30 -2.08 1.57 8.69
CA PHE A 30 -1.76 0.26 9.26
C PHE A 30 -2.84 -0.21 10.23
N VAL A 31 -2.90 -1.52 10.41
CA VAL A 31 -3.67 -2.19 11.46
C VAL A 31 -2.81 -3.23 12.14
N ASN A 32 -2.91 -3.33 13.45
CA ASN A 32 -2.33 -4.44 14.22
C ASN A 32 -3.41 -5.47 14.48
N ILE A 33 -3.13 -6.74 14.19
CA ILE A 33 -4.04 -7.88 14.39
C ILE A 33 -3.38 -8.81 15.40
N THR A 34 -4.07 -9.05 16.50
CA THR A 34 -3.62 -9.95 17.56
C THR A 34 -4.61 -11.10 17.75
N GLY A 35 -4.08 -12.29 17.95
CA GLY A 35 -4.88 -13.51 18.15
C GLY A 35 -5.40 -14.14 16.86
N GLN A 36 -6.21 -15.20 17.03
CA GLN A 36 -6.87 -15.89 15.93
C GLN A 36 -8.09 -15.07 15.48
N ALA A 37 -8.07 -14.63 14.22
CA ALA A 37 -9.14 -13.78 13.68
C ALA A 37 -9.26 -13.88 12.15
N THR A 38 -10.46 -13.57 11.66
CA THR A 38 -10.69 -13.17 10.27
C THR A 38 -11.03 -11.67 10.29
N THR A 39 -10.09 -10.85 9.83
CA THR A 39 -10.19 -9.40 9.94
C THR A 39 -10.35 -8.78 8.57
N VAL A 40 -11.44 -8.07 8.32
CA VAL A 40 -11.57 -7.17 7.17
C VAL A 40 -10.79 -5.90 7.50
N VAL A 41 -9.60 -5.78 6.92
CA VAL A 41 -8.68 -4.67 7.16
C VAL A 41 -9.16 -3.39 6.48
N ARG A 42 -9.68 -3.55 5.26
CA ARG A 42 -10.21 -2.45 4.46
C ARG A 42 -11.30 -2.94 3.52
N THR A 43 -12.37 -2.16 3.40
CA THR A 43 -13.39 -2.33 2.36
C THR A 43 -13.07 -1.39 1.19
N GLY A 44 -13.29 -1.86 -0.04
CA GLY A 44 -12.93 -1.15 -1.25
C GLY A 44 -11.53 -1.53 -1.76
N ASN A 45 -11.18 -1.02 -2.91
CA ASN A 45 -9.89 -1.28 -3.55
C ASN A 45 -8.72 -0.59 -2.82
N GLY A 46 -7.53 -1.11 -3.02
CA GLY A 46 -6.31 -0.54 -2.44
C GLY A 46 -5.06 -1.34 -2.78
N VAL A 47 -4.02 -1.13 -2.01
CA VAL A 47 -2.74 -1.84 -2.14
C VAL A 47 -2.33 -2.37 -0.77
N LEU A 48 -2.11 -3.68 -0.68
CA LEU A 48 -1.41 -4.31 0.44
C LEU A 48 0.08 -4.02 0.29
N HIS A 49 0.66 -3.30 1.25
CA HIS A 49 2.07 -2.92 1.19
C HIS A 49 2.96 -3.90 1.92
N THR A 50 2.81 -4.04 3.24
CA THR A 50 3.63 -4.96 4.04
C THR A 50 2.80 -5.74 5.05
N VAL A 51 3.30 -6.93 5.38
CA VAL A 51 2.86 -7.71 6.54
C VAL A 51 4.08 -7.96 7.42
N CYS A 52 4.07 -7.44 8.64
CA CYS A 52 5.12 -7.62 9.64
C CYS A 52 4.67 -8.61 10.71
N LEU A 53 5.46 -9.64 10.93
CA LEU A 53 5.30 -10.58 12.03
C LEU A 53 6.00 -10.02 13.27
N ASN A 54 5.24 -9.43 14.20
CA ASN A 54 5.80 -8.82 15.41
C ASN A 54 6.16 -9.89 16.45
N LYS A 55 5.25 -10.86 16.60
CA LYS A 55 5.43 -12.00 17.50
C LYS A 55 4.99 -13.28 16.77
N PRO A 56 5.83 -13.81 15.87
CA PRO A 56 5.45 -14.98 15.08
C PRO A 56 5.32 -16.23 15.95
N THR A 57 4.27 -17.01 15.70
CA THR A 57 4.03 -18.29 16.35
C THR A 57 4.45 -19.43 15.43
N ALA A 58 5.19 -20.39 15.97
CA ALA A 58 5.66 -21.56 15.21
C ALA A 58 4.51 -22.28 14.51
N THR A 59 4.73 -22.65 13.25
CA THR A 59 3.79 -23.40 12.40
C THR A 59 2.46 -22.71 12.09
N GLU A 60 2.35 -21.42 12.41
CA GLU A 60 1.17 -20.62 12.08
C GLU A 60 1.07 -20.34 10.58
N THR A 61 -0.15 -20.14 10.11
CA THR A 61 -0.44 -19.61 8.78
C THR A 61 -1.20 -18.29 8.86
N ILE A 62 -0.82 -17.37 8.00
CA ILE A 62 -1.51 -16.10 7.81
C ILE A 62 -1.91 -16.02 6.35
N ALA A 63 -3.20 -15.96 6.07
CA ALA A 63 -3.72 -15.88 4.72
C ALA A 63 -4.31 -14.50 4.44
N MET A 64 -4.09 -14.01 3.24
CA MET A 64 -4.53 -12.69 2.77
C MET A 64 -5.44 -12.87 1.57
N TYR A 65 -6.61 -12.24 1.58
CA TYR A 65 -7.63 -12.36 0.54
C TYR A 65 -8.06 -11.00 0.00
N ASP A 66 -8.28 -10.95 -1.32
CA ASP A 66 -9.09 -9.91 -1.95
C ASP A 66 -10.56 -10.34 -1.88
N GLY A 67 -11.29 -9.77 -0.96
CA GLY A 67 -12.67 -10.07 -0.65
C GLY A 67 -12.99 -9.75 0.81
N SER A 68 -14.27 -9.72 1.15
CA SER A 68 -14.75 -9.39 2.50
C SER A 68 -14.76 -10.59 3.45
N ALA A 69 -14.25 -11.75 3.02
CA ALA A 69 -14.19 -12.99 3.80
C ALA A 69 -13.02 -13.86 3.32
N ALA A 70 -12.74 -14.94 4.07
CA ALA A 70 -11.75 -15.96 3.74
C ALA A 70 -12.09 -16.80 2.47
N THR A 71 -13.20 -16.51 1.82
CA THR A 71 -13.65 -17.11 0.55
C THR A 71 -13.34 -16.24 -0.66
N GLY A 72 -12.71 -15.08 -0.48
CA GLY A 72 -12.26 -14.21 -1.54
C GLY A 72 -11.11 -14.79 -2.35
N THR A 73 -10.59 -14.00 -3.29
CA THR A 73 -9.41 -14.40 -4.05
C THR A 73 -8.17 -14.37 -3.17
N LEU A 74 -7.47 -15.50 -3.06
CA LEU A 74 -6.25 -15.60 -2.25
C LEU A 74 -5.14 -14.74 -2.87
N ILE A 75 -4.65 -13.76 -2.11
CA ILE A 75 -3.47 -12.96 -2.46
C ILE A 75 -2.19 -13.75 -2.15
N GLY A 76 -2.15 -14.36 -0.97
CA GLY A 76 -1.01 -15.17 -0.55
C GLY A 76 -1.19 -15.75 0.84
N THR A 77 -0.31 -16.69 1.17
CA THR A 77 -0.25 -17.31 2.51
C THR A 77 1.19 -17.24 3.01
N ILE A 78 1.35 -16.76 4.24
CA ILE A 78 2.60 -16.84 4.99
C ILE A 78 2.54 -18.07 5.87
N THR A 79 3.48 -18.98 5.69
CA THR A 79 3.66 -20.14 6.58
C THR A 79 4.86 -19.87 7.48
N ILE A 80 4.64 -19.82 8.79
CA ILE A 80 5.67 -19.51 9.76
C ILE A 80 6.42 -20.80 10.12
N PRO A 81 7.78 -20.78 10.07
CA PRO A 81 8.58 -21.97 10.38
C PRO A 81 8.54 -22.35 11.86
N ALA A 82 9.08 -23.52 12.20
CA ALA A 82 9.12 -24.04 13.57
C ALA A 82 10.00 -23.18 14.52
N SER A 83 10.99 -22.45 13.98
CA SER A 83 11.82 -21.52 14.74
C SER A 83 11.64 -20.10 14.19
N PRO A 84 10.53 -19.44 14.53
CA PRO A 84 10.17 -18.17 13.93
C PRO A 84 11.01 -17.02 14.44
N GLN A 85 11.26 -16.04 13.56
CA GLN A 85 11.86 -14.76 13.89
C GLN A 85 10.92 -13.64 13.44
N PRO A 86 10.86 -12.51 14.13
CA PRO A 86 10.17 -11.33 13.65
C PRO A 86 10.68 -10.92 12.27
N ALA A 87 9.77 -10.65 11.34
CA ALA A 87 10.12 -10.29 9.96
C ALA A 87 8.99 -9.48 9.33
N CYS A 88 9.34 -8.63 8.36
CA CYS A 88 8.39 -7.93 7.53
C CYS A 88 8.51 -8.42 6.08
N MET A 89 7.38 -8.67 5.44
CA MET A 89 7.31 -9.07 4.04
C MET A 89 6.66 -7.98 3.23
N LEU A 90 7.34 -7.57 2.17
CA LEU A 90 6.84 -6.59 1.20
C LEU A 90 5.98 -7.31 0.15
N TYR A 91 4.78 -6.81 -0.09
CA TYR A 91 3.84 -7.33 -1.08
C TYR A 91 3.65 -6.37 -2.26
N ASP A 92 3.29 -5.12 -2.01
CA ASP A 92 2.93 -4.10 -3.03
C ASP A 92 1.93 -4.63 -4.06
N VAL A 93 0.90 -5.34 -3.59
CA VAL A 93 -0.11 -5.99 -4.42
C VAL A 93 -1.44 -5.24 -4.31
N ALA A 94 -2.02 -4.91 -5.47
CA ALA A 94 -3.36 -4.32 -5.53
C ALA A 94 -4.44 -5.37 -5.23
N TYR A 95 -5.47 -4.94 -4.51
CA TYR A 95 -6.72 -5.69 -4.34
C TYR A 95 -7.90 -4.84 -4.81
N GLY A 96 -8.94 -5.49 -5.34
CA GLY A 96 -10.04 -4.81 -6.02
C GLY A 96 -11.30 -4.63 -5.20
N THR A 97 -11.54 -5.47 -4.19
CA THR A 97 -12.80 -5.53 -3.46
C THR A 97 -12.66 -5.17 -2.00
N SER A 98 -11.82 -5.87 -1.29
CA SER A 98 -11.54 -5.70 0.15
C SER A 98 -10.25 -6.41 0.49
N LEU A 99 -9.57 -5.98 1.56
CA LEU A 99 -8.45 -6.70 2.12
C LEU A 99 -8.90 -7.43 3.38
N THR A 100 -8.88 -8.75 3.36
CA THR A 100 -9.16 -9.62 4.50
C THR A 100 -7.93 -10.42 4.88
N ILE A 101 -7.59 -10.42 6.16
CA ILE A 101 -6.48 -11.17 6.73
C ILE A 101 -7.03 -12.22 7.68
N VAL A 102 -6.54 -13.45 7.57
CA VAL A 102 -6.87 -14.57 8.45
C VAL A 102 -5.63 -15.02 9.19
N THR A 103 -5.68 -14.95 10.51
CA THR A 103 -4.64 -15.48 11.42
C THR A 103 -5.14 -16.78 12.04
N ALA A 104 -4.33 -17.83 12.02
CA ALA A 104 -4.76 -19.19 12.39
C ALA A 104 -4.56 -19.54 13.86
N THR A 105 -3.81 -18.77 14.63
CA THR A 105 -3.51 -19.08 16.04
C THR A 105 -3.82 -17.95 17.01
N ALA A 106 -4.05 -18.29 18.27
CA ALA A 106 -4.43 -17.34 19.32
C ALA A 106 -3.29 -16.42 19.76
N SER A 107 -2.04 -16.71 19.40
CA SER A 107 -0.86 -15.92 19.79
C SER A 107 -0.29 -15.03 18.68
N SER A 108 -0.95 -14.96 17.54
CA SER A 108 -0.56 -14.08 16.44
C SER A 108 -0.46 -12.62 16.88
N ASP A 109 0.56 -11.96 16.41
CA ASP A 109 0.71 -10.50 16.50
C ASP A 109 1.37 -10.02 15.21
N ILE A 110 0.58 -9.38 14.36
CA ILE A 110 1.04 -8.89 13.04
C ILE A 110 0.62 -7.45 12.84
N THR A 111 1.43 -6.71 12.09
CA THR A 111 1.06 -5.38 11.59
C THR A 111 0.93 -5.43 10.07
N VAL A 112 -0.22 -5.00 9.57
CA VAL A 112 -0.51 -4.93 8.14
C VAL A 112 -0.54 -3.47 7.72
N SER A 113 0.27 -3.12 6.72
CA SER A 113 0.32 -1.78 6.15
C SER A 113 -0.32 -1.78 4.75
N TYR A 114 -1.19 -0.81 4.48
CA TYR A 114 -1.98 -0.73 3.26
C TYR A 114 -2.36 0.71 2.90
N ARG A 115 -2.91 0.91 1.70
CA ARG A 115 -3.46 2.19 1.22
C ARG A 115 -4.63 2.00 0.27
#